data_656abfb4602e11dcf5c3149d587d0a49
#
_entry.id   656abfb4602e11dcf5c3149d587d0a49
#
_cell.length_a   1.000
_cell.length_b   1.000
_cell.length_c   1.000
_cell.angle_alpha   90.00
_cell.angle_beta   90.00
_cell.angle_gamma   90.00
#
_symmetry.space_group_name_H-M   'P 1'
#
loop_
_entity.id
_entity.type
_entity.pdbx_description
1 polymer ?
#
loop_
_entity_poly.entity_id
_entity_poly.type
_entity_poly.pdbx_seq_one_letter_code
_entity_poly.pdbx_strand_id
1 'polypeptide(L)'
;MTSDDVLIASRFRAALEDAVRTGEHGAVLGLLDPDVEWITPQRTLRGIEEVRRWRVWGSSGESFDFEFAEGEWVDHGDGRVACDVHQVYRVKESGEFAYERQRRVELTIRDGLISRYELRSVG
;
A
#
# COMPACT_ATOMS: atom_id res chain seq x y z
N MET A 1 -4.38 -6.73 22.46
CA MET A 1 -3.28 -7.50 21.85
C MET A 1 -3.35 -7.38 20.34
N THR A 2 -2.27 -6.98 19.70
CA THR A 2 -2.23 -6.80 18.24
C THR A 2 -2.07 -8.16 17.57
N SER A 3 -2.89 -8.47 16.56
CA SER A 3 -2.79 -9.75 15.84
C SER A 3 -1.54 -9.77 14.95
N ASP A 4 -1.06 -10.97 14.63
CA ASP A 4 0.08 -11.13 13.72
C ASP A 4 -0.22 -10.54 12.34
N ASP A 5 -1.45 -10.66 11.87
CA ASP A 5 -1.88 -10.11 10.58
C ASP A 5 -1.80 -8.58 10.59
N VAL A 6 -2.20 -7.95 11.68
CA VAL A 6 -2.08 -6.48 11.82
C VAL A 6 -0.61 -6.06 11.83
N LEU A 7 0.27 -6.84 12.48
CA LEU A 7 1.71 -6.55 12.46
C LEU A 7 2.29 -6.63 11.06
N ILE A 8 1.89 -7.64 10.29
CA ILE A 8 2.32 -7.79 8.90
C ILE A 8 1.81 -6.61 8.05
N ALA A 9 0.56 -6.23 8.24
CA ALA A 9 -0.03 -5.08 7.55
C ALA A 9 0.74 -3.79 7.84
N SER A 10 1.10 -3.56 9.10
CA SER A 10 1.87 -2.38 9.51
C SER A 10 3.26 -2.37 8.88
N ARG A 11 3.92 -3.51 8.83
CA ARG A 11 5.23 -3.64 8.15
C ARG A 11 5.12 -3.37 6.67
N PHE A 12 4.06 -3.88 6.05
CA PHE A 12 3.82 -3.65 4.63
C PHE A 12 3.63 -2.16 4.34
N ARG A 13 2.85 -1.47 5.18
CA ARG A 13 2.63 -0.03 5.03
C ARG A 13 3.93 0.75 5.11
N ALA A 14 4.75 0.46 6.10
CA ALA A 14 6.04 1.12 6.26
C ALA A 14 6.95 0.87 5.05
N ALA A 15 7.00 -0.38 4.58
CA ALA A 15 7.82 -0.75 3.43
C ALA A 15 7.31 -0.06 2.15
N LEU A 16 5.99 0.01 1.96
CA LEU A 16 5.41 0.67 0.80
C LEU A 16 5.69 2.17 0.79
N GLU A 17 5.56 2.81 1.94
CA GLU A 17 5.88 4.23 2.09
C GLU A 17 7.34 4.51 1.75
N ASP A 18 8.26 3.68 2.25
CA ASP A 18 9.68 3.78 1.91
C ASP A 18 9.93 3.56 0.43
N ALA A 19 9.25 2.58 -0.19
CA ALA A 19 9.39 2.31 -1.61
C ALA A 19 8.93 3.48 -2.47
N VAL A 20 7.83 4.13 -2.09
CA VAL A 20 7.33 5.33 -2.77
C VAL A 20 8.32 6.47 -2.64
N ARG A 21 8.94 6.61 -1.48
CA ARG A 21 9.84 7.72 -1.18
C ARG A 21 11.23 7.55 -1.80
N THR A 22 11.76 6.34 -1.77
CA THR A 22 13.16 6.05 -2.14
C THR A 22 13.31 5.27 -3.44
N GLY A 23 12.26 4.62 -3.92
CA GLY A 23 12.31 3.70 -5.06
C GLY A 23 12.80 2.30 -4.68
N GLU A 24 13.14 2.08 -3.43
CA GLU A 24 13.62 0.78 -2.92
C GLU A 24 12.44 -0.14 -2.63
N HIS A 25 12.30 -1.21 -3.40
CA HIS A 25 11.11 -2.05 -3.37
C HIS A 25 11.32 -3.48 -2.83
N GLY A 26 12.55 -3.83 -2.50
CA GLY A 26 12.86 -5.19 -2.02
C GLY A 26 12.05 -5.61 -0.81
N ALA A 27 11.88 -4.71 0.16
CA ALA A 27 11.13 -5.00 1.39
C ALA A 27 9.64 -5.24 1.09
N VAL A 28 9.05 -4.45 0.18
CA VAL A 28 7.65 -4.63 -0.24
C VAL A 28 7.47 -5.99 -0.90
N LEU A 29 8.32 -6.29 -1.88
CA LEU A 29 8.21 -7.56 -2.64
C LEU A 29 8.39 -8.77 -1.73
N GLY A 30 9.24 -8.67 -0.72
CA GLY A 30 9.47 -9.74 0.25
C GLY A 30 8.27 -10.07 1.13
N LEU A 31 7.30 -9.17 1.22
CA LEU A 31 6.08 -9.37 1.99
C LEU A 31 4.91 -9.89 1.16
N LEU A 32 5.08 -9.99 -0.16
CA LEU A 32 4.02 -10.42 -1.08
C LEU A 32 4.14 -11.89 -1.42
N ASP A 33 2.97 -12.55 -1.53
CA ASP A 33 2.89 -13.89 -2.08
C ASP A 33 3.29 -13.84 -3.57
N PRO A 34 4.01 -14.84 -4.11
CA PRO A 34 4.34 -14.86 -5.53
C PRO A 34 3.14 -14.73 -6.47
N ASP A 35 1.98 -15.21 -6.04
CA ASP A 35 0.73 -15.13 -6.81
C ASP A 35 -0.17 -13.98 -6.35
N VAL A 36 0.38 -12.94 -5.74
CA VAL A 36 -0.38 -11.82 -5.18
C VAL A 36 -1.30 -11.19 -6.22
N GLU A 37 -2.50 -10.82 -5.78
CA GLU A 37 -3.44 -10.05 -6.57
C GLU A 37 -3.45 -8.62 -6.06
N TRP A 38 -3.11 -7.68 -6.93
CA TRP A 38 -2.98 -6.27 -6.58
C TRP A 38 -4.04 -5.48 -7.33
N ILE A 39 -5.05 -5.00 -6.61
CA ILE A 39 -6.24 -4.39 -7.18
C ILE A 39 -6.29 -2.91 -6.84
N THR A 40 -6.39 -2.08 -7.85
CA THR A 40 -6.63 -0.64 -7.70
C THR A 40 -7.84 -0.26 -8.56
N PRO A 41 -8.39 0.96 -8.39
CA PRO A 41 -9.49 1.39 -9.25
C PRO A 41 -9.15 1.41 -10.74
N GLN A 42 -7.88 1.53 -11.08
CA GLN A 42 -7.44 1.64 -12.47
C GLN A 42 -7.11 0.30 -13.10
N ARG A 43 -6.65 -0.68 -12.31
CA ARG A 43 -6.24 -1.98 -12.86
C ARG A 43 -6.07 -3.04 -11.80
N THR A 44 -6.03 -4.28 -12.25
CA THR A 44 -5.67 -5.43 -11.43
C THR A 44 -4.37 -6.02 -11.97
N LEU A 45 -3.39 -6.20 -11.09
CA LEU A 45 -2.13 -6.86 -11.40
C LEU A 45 -2.10 -8.22 -10.73
N ARG A 46 -1.52 -9.21 -11.39
CA ARG A 46 -1.44 -10.58 -10.86
C ARG A 46 0.00 -11.05 -10.85
N GLY A 47 0.46 -11.46 -9.67
CA GLY A 47 1.81 -11.96 -9.48
C GLY A 47 2.83 -10.85 -9.23
N ILE A 48 3.91 -11.23 -8.57
CA ILE A 48 4.99 -10.30 -8.21
C ILE A 48 5.61 -9.63 -9.43
N GLU A 49 5.73 -10.35 -10.54
CA GLU A 49 6.37 -9.81 -11.74
C GLU A 49 5.58 -8.65 -12.35
N GLU A 50 4.26 -8.73 -12.36
CA GLU A 50 3.43 -7.62 -12.83
C GLU A 50 3.51 -6.44 -11.86
N VAL A 51 3.46 -6.69 -10.56
CA VAL A 51 3.57 -5.65 -9.54
C VAL A 51 4.90 -4.91 -9.70
N ARG A 52 5.99 -5.64 -9.89
CA ARG A 52 7.32 -5.08 -10.11
C ARG A 52 7.36 -4.24 -11.40
N ARG A 53 6.81 -4.76 -12.47
CA ARG A 53 6.81 -4.11 -13.79
C ARG A 53 6.07 -2.77 -13.77
N TRP A 54 4.94 -2.72 -13.09
CA TRP A 54 4.09 -1.54 -13.07
C TRP A 54 4.50 -0.51 -12.03
N ARG A 55 5.53 -0.80 -11.23
CA ARG A 55 6.07 0.13 -10.24
C ARG A 55 4.97 0.83 -9.44
N VAL A 56 4.13 0.01 -8.80
CA VAL A 56 2.97 0.50 -8.04
C VAL A 56 3.32 1.51 -6.95
N TRP A 57 4.60 1.59 -6.61
CA TRP A 57 5.14 2.47 -5.57
C TRP A 57 5.71 3.78 -6.09
N GLY A 58 5.81 4.01 -7.42
CA GLY A 58 6.79 5.02 -7.74
C GLY A 58 6.69 5.99 -8.86
N SER A 59 5.65 6.07 -9.68
CA SER A 59 5.69 7.07 -10.75
C SER A 59 5.37 8.49 -10.27
N SER A 60 4.49 8.64 -9.29
CA SER A 60 4.12 9.97 -8.81
C SER A 60 5.15 10.60 -7.88
N GLY A 61 6.07 9.81 -7.33
CA GLY A 61 7.15 10.31 -6.48
C GLY A 61 8.15 11.22 -7.18
N GLU A 62 8.12 11.30 -8.49
CA GLU A 62 8.97 12.21 -9.26
C GLU A 62 8.49 13.66 -9.16
N SER A 63 7.19 13.89 -9.07
CA SER A 63 6.59 15.23 -9.08
C SER A 63 5.99 15.64 -7.75
N PHE A 64 5.64 14.69 -6.91
CA PHE A 64 4.94 14.94 -5.66
C PHE A 64 5.58 14.22 -4.48
N ASP A 65 5.58 14.88 -3.34
CA ASP A 65 5.85 14.26 -2.07
C ASP A 65 4.54 13.74 -1.50
N PHE A 66 4.63 12.60 -0.82
CA PHE A 66 3.47 11.95 -0.24
C PHE A 66 3.54 11.98 1.28
N GLU A 67 2.42 12.25 1.89
CA GLU A 67 2.22 12.04 3.31
C GLU A 67 1.07 11.05 3.47
N PHE A 68 1.29 10.01 4.26
CA PHE A 68 0.26 9.02 4.55
C PHE A 68 -0.09 9.09 6.03
N ALA A 69 -1.36 9.36 6.31
CA ALA A 69 -1.89 9.20 7.64
C ALA A 69 -2.75 7.93 7.62
N GLU A 70 -2.25 6.88 8.27
CA GLU A 70 -2.99 5.64 8.32
C GLU A 70 -3.84 5.58 9.58
N GLY A 71 -5.07 5.12 9.43
CA GLY A 71 -5.94 4.85 10.54
C GLY A 71 -5.53 3.54 11.23
N GLU A 72 -6.37 3.08 12.11
CA GLU A 72 -6.14 1.82 12.80
C GLU A 72 -6.46 0.64 11.90
N TRP A 73 -5.58 -0.35 11.86
CA TRP A 73 -5.84 -1.60 11.17
C TRP A 73 -6.87 -2.41 11.92
N VAL A 74 -7.91 -2.83 11.23
CA VAL A 74 -8.97 -3.65 11.79
C VAL A 74 -8.85 -5.07 11.24
N ASP A 75 -8.74 -6.03 12.15
CA ASP A 75 -8.69 -7.45 11.80
C ASP A 75 -10.12 -7.98 11.66
N HIS A 76 -10.47 -8.40 10.44
CA HIS A 76 -11.79 -8.95 10.13
C HIS A 76 -11.85 -10.49 10.25
N GLY A 77 -10.75 -11.13 10.63
CA GLY A 77 -10.64 -12.58 10.69
C GLY A 77 -10.29 -13.20 9.34
N ASP A 78 -9.90 -14.47 9.36
CA ASP A 78 -9.54 -15.25 8.16
C ASP A 78 -8.42 -14.61 7.33
N GLY A 79 -7.49 -13.91 7.98
CA GLY A 79 -6.38 -13.26 7.31
C GLY A 79 -6.72 -11.93 6.65
N ARG A 80 -7.93 -11.40 6.85
CA ARG A 80 -8.33 -10.13 6.24
C ARG A 80 -8.21 -8.98 7.22
N VAL A 81 -7.48 -7.95 6.81
CA VAL A 81 -7.34 -6.72 7.59
C VAL A 81 -7.59 -5.50 6.69
N ALA A 82 -8.10 -4.44 7.27
CA ALA A 82 -8.44 -3.22 6.53
C ALA A 82 -8.05 -1.99 7.32
N CYS A 83 -7.77 -0.92 6.59
CA CYS A 83 -7.35 0.35 7.17
C CYS A 83 -7.79 1.50 6.26
N ASP A 84 -8.26 2.58 6.87
CA ASP A 84 -8.52 3.81 6.14
C ASP A 84 -7.21 4.61 6.07
N VAL A 85 -6.91 5.15 4.90
CA VAL A 85 -5.68 5.88 4.65
C VAL A 85 -6.00 7.25 4.07
N HIS A 86 -5.43 8.29 4.67
CA HIS A 86 -5.49 9.64 4.14
C HIS A 86 -4.16 9.94 3.47
N GLN A 87 -4.20 10.23 2.18
CA GLN A 87 -3.02 10.53 1.38
C GLN A 87 -3.02 12.03 1.04
N VAL A 88 -1.95 12.71 1.40
CA VAL A 88 -1.75 14.12 1.05
C VAL A 88 -0.59 14.22 0.07
N TYR A 89 -0.81 14.92 -1.02
CA TYR A 89 0.16 15.11 -2.08
C TYR A 89 0.57 16.57 -2.11
N ARG A 90 1.88 16.81 -2.06
CA ARG A 90 2.46 18.15 -2.14
C ARG A 90 3.39 18.25 -3.33
N VAL A 91 3.43 19.40 -3.96
CA VAL A 91 4.35 19.65 -5.07
C VAL A 91 5.77 19.58 -4.53
N LYS A 92 6.60 18.73 -5.11
CA LYS A 92 7.95 18.45 -4.63
C LYS A 92 8.83 19.70 -4.62
N GLU A 93 8.71 20.53 -5.64
CA GLU A 93 9.50 21.71 -5.84
C GLU A 93 9.21 22.83 -4.83
N SER A 94 7.94 23.04 -4.50
CA SER A 94 7.49 24.16 -3.67
C SER A 94 7.00 23.76 -2.28
N GLY A 95 6.68 22.48 -2.08
CA GLY A 95 6.05 22.00 -0.85
C GLY A 95 4.58 22.38 -0.73
N GLU A 96 4.00 23.04 -1.74
CA GLU A 96 2.61 23.44 -1.71
C GLU A 96 1.66 22.25 -1.78
N PHE A 97 0.54 22.36 -1.07
CA PHE A 97 -0.52 21.37 -1.12
C PHE A 97 -1.05 21.25 -2.57
N ALA A 98 -1.09 20.04 -3.09
CA ALA A 98 -1.62 19.78 -4.42
C ALA A 98 -3.04 19.20 -4.34
N TYR A 99 -3.19 18.06 -3.67
CA TYR A 99 -4.50 17.43 -3.47
C TYR A 99 -4.40 16.37 -2.38
N GLU A 100 -5.55 15.88 -1.95
CA GLU A 100 -5.62 14.82 -0.96
C GLU A 100 -6.64 13.77 -1.39
N ARG A 101 -6.49 12.55 -0.88
CA ARG A 101 -7.40 11.45 -1.17
C ARG A 101 -7.66 10.63 0.06
N GLN A 102 -8.92 10.23 0.23
CA GLN A 102 -9.30 9.23 1.22
C GLN A 102 -9.35 7.88 0.52
N ARG A 103 -8.66 6.91 1.08
CA ARG A 103 -8.57 5.56 0.52
C ARG A 103 -8.85 4.53 1.59
N ARG A 104 -9.22 3.35 1.16
CA ARG A 104 -9.31 2.18 2.02
C ARG A 104 -8.43 1.10 1.45
N VAL A 105 -7.58 0.53 2.29
CA VAL A 105 -6.71 -0.58 1.93
C VAL A 105 -7.22 -1.84 2.61
N GLU A 106 -7.44 -2.89 1.83
CA GLU A 106 -7.80 -4.20 2.35
C GLU A 106 -6.73 -5.20 1.95
N LEU A 107 -6.23 -5.94 2.93
CA LEU A 107 -5.21 -6.97 2.70
C LEU A 107 -5.77 -8.33 3.07
N THR A 108 -5.41 -9.34 2.28
CA THR A 108 -5.59 -10.73 2.65
C THR A 108 -4.21 -11.32 2.88
N ILE A 109 -3.98 -11.87 4.07
CA ILE A 109 -2.70 -12.41 4.49
C ILE A 109 -2.86 -13.92 4.65
N ARG A 110 -1.96 -14.68 4.04
CA ARG A 110 -1.95 -16.13 4.09
C ARG A 110 -0.52 -16.59 4.27
N ASP A 111 -0.29 -17.45 5.28
CA ASP A 111 1.04 -18.00 5.59
C ASP A 111 2.11 -16.91 5.79
N GLY A 112 1.69 -15.79 6.40
CA GLY A 112 2.60 -14.67 6.69
C GLY A 112 2.90 -13.77 5.49
N LEU A 113 2.28 -14.00 4.34
CA LEU A 113 2.47 -13.19 3.13
C LEU A 113 1.17 -12.56 2.69
N ILE A 114 1.28 -11.42 2.02
CA ILE A 114 0.12 -10.73 1.48
C ILE A 114 -0.25 -11.37 0.15
N SER A 115 -1.41 -12.04 0.12
CA SER A 115 -1.92 -12.71 -1.07
C SER A 115 -2.83 -11.82 -1.89
N ARG A 116 -3.38 -10.77 -1.29
CA ARG A 116 -4.26 -9.84 -1.98
C ARG A 116 -4.14 -8.45 -1.37
N TYR A 117 -4.01 -7.46 -2.23
CA TYR A 117 -4.03 -6.05 -1.88
C TYR A 117 -5.15 -5.40 -2.68
N GLU A 118 -6.03 -4.66 -2.02
CA GLU A 118 -7.07 -3.90 -2.71
C GLU A 118 -7.10 -2.48 -2.19
N LEU A 119 -6.95 -1.52 -3.10
CA LEU A 119 -7.05 -0.10 -2.81
C LEU A 119 -8.37 0.42 -3.37
N ARG A 120 -9.19 0.99 -2.49
CA ARG A 120 -10.48 1.57 -2.87
C ARG A 120 -10.49 3.05 -2.60
N SER A 121 -11.16 3.80 -3.46
CA SER A 121 -11.46 5.20 -3.19
C SER A 121 -12.64 5.27 -2.23
N VAL A 122 -12.59 6.21 -1.30
CA VAL A 122 -13.66 6.46 -0.31
C VAL A 122 -14.20 7.85 -0.55
N GLY A 123 -15.51 7.96 -0.62
CA GLY A 123 -16.20 9.24 -0.78
C GLY A 123 -16.64 9.56 -2.18
#